data_70dc7f59fa73a46fb7274676ec56c884
#
_entry.id   70dc7f59fa73a46fb7274676ec56c884
#
_cell.length_a   1.000
_cell.length_b   1.000
_cell.length_c   1.000
_cell.angle_alpha   90.00
_cell.angle_beta   90.00
_cell.angle_gamma   90.00
#
_symmetry.space_group_name_H-M   'P 1'
#
loop_
_entity.id
_entity.type
_entity.pdbx_description
1 polymer ?
#
loop_
_entity_poly.entity_id
_entity_poly.type
_entity_poly.pdbx_seq_one_letter_code
_entity_poly.pdbx_strand_id
1 'polypeptide(L)'
;MLLIMSGSYVQQELGAEFGSIPPSFLPLANKRLFKHQVSLGHDGHAIYLVLPEDFVFDKHDYEWLLRNKVTMIPVDSNLTLGQAIVTAWNLIGDKDDKGLQLLFGDTLFKKIPAGDDLVAISHSDDNYQWSFFYETELRAVSREDNKNVICGYFSFSKPNFFIRELVTSKFDFTAALKKYHDSYSLASIYVSDWLDFGHINTYYKSKVQYTTQRAFNELCITTKSVIKSSSNESKIEAESKWFETIPGELKIYTPMLLEPFDHIRKSYKLEYLYNTTLNELFVFSRLPNNILTNILISCLDFIDLCKEYHSIDTDKNILQDLFYEKTIERVSKYITDLNIDPNAKWNFNNNISVSINDILYDTNKFIPSELQYKTIMHGDLCFSNIIFNFRTGRIQVFDPRGLNHSGEISIYGDFRYDIAKLSHSILGLYDWIIAGYYIINKKNKTHSIEFKINIDNKLFEIQSTFVSIIKEKYSIS
;
A
#
# COMPACT_ATOMS: atom_id res chain seq x y z
N MET A 1 28.10 -6.45 4.82
CA MET A 1 26.90 -5.96 5.52
C MET A 1 26.06 -5.08 4.62
N LEU A 2 24.74 -5.04 4.80
CA LEU A 2 23.81 -4.12 4.10
C LEU A 2 23.34 -3.02 5.07
N LEU A 3 23.59 -1.76 4.72
CA LEU A 3 23.16 -0.59 5.49
C LEU A 3 22.08 0.18 4.68
N ILE A 4 20.85 0.18 5.17
CA ILE A 4 19.71 0.88 4.55
C ILE A 4 19.56 2.25 5.20
N MET A 5 19.75 3.32 4.43
CA MET A 5 19.77 4.70 4.89
C MET A 5 18.39 5.35 4.82
N SER A 6 17.68 5.34 5.92
CA SER A 6 16.34 5.93 6.08
C SER A 6 16.26 6.84 7.32
N GLY A 7 17.37 7.52 7.65
CA GLY A 7 17.54 8.32 8.86
C GLY A 7 16.90 9.71 8.83
N SER A 8 16.18 10.07 7.78
CA SER A 8 15.41 11.31 7.65
C SER A 8 13.95 11.00 7.28
N TYR A 9 13.09 12.00 7.30
CA TYR A 9 11.70 11.88 6.87
C TYR A 9 11.57 12.14 5.36
N VAL A 10 10.47 11.62 4.76
CA VAL A 10 10.15 11.87 3.35
C VAL A 10 10.00 13.36 3.06
N GLN A 11 10.20 13.75 1.81
CA GLN A 11 10.03 15.13 1.35
C GLN A 11 8.59 15.62 1.53
N GLN A 12 8.43 16.96 1.52
CA GLN A 12 7.16 17.63 1.82
C GLN A 12 5.98 17.09 1.00
N GLU A 13 6.16 16.80 -0.28
CA GLU A 13 5.08 16.30 -1.16
C GLU A 13 4.58 14.92 -0.71
N LEU A 14 5.49 13.99 -0.44
CA LEU A 14 5.16 12.68 0.10
C LEU A 14 4.65 12.78 1.54
N GLY A 15 5.20 13.68 2.34
CA GLY A 15 4.74 13.96 3.70
C GLY A 15 3.31 14.48 3.76
N ALA A 16 2.86 15.24 2.76
CA ALA A 16 1.47 15.69 2.66
C ALA A 16 0.48 14.53 2.45
N GLU A 17 0.91 13.45 1.78
CA GLU A 17 0.05 12.28 1.52
C GLU A 17 0.20 11.16 2.57
N PHE A 18 1.39 10.99 3.15
CA PHE A 18 1.67 9.88 4.07
C PHE A 18 1.94 10.30 5.51
N GLY A 19 2.08 11.61 5.77
CA GLY A 19 2.56 12.12 7.05
C GLY A 19 4.07 11.97 7.19
N SER A 20 4.62 12.34 8.36
CA SER A 20 6.05 12.22 8.66
C SER A 20 6.43 10.76 8.88
N ILE A 21 6.92 10.12 7.83
CA ILE A 21 7.44 8.75 7.84
C ILE A 21 8.82 8.70 7.19
N PRO A 22 9.72 7.79 7.63
CA PRO A 22 10.98 7.55 6.93
C PRO A 22 10.74 6.93 5.55
N PRO A 23 11.59 7.17 4.53
CA PRO A 23 11.41 6.65 3.17
C PRO A 23 11.18 5.14 3.10
N SER A 24 11.91 4.35 3.86
CA SER A 24 11.73 2.89 3.94
C SER A 24 10.37 2.45 4.52
N PHE A 25 9.59 3.36 5.10
CA PHE A 25 8.24 3.10 5.61
C PHE A 25 7.12 3.44 4.63
N LEU A 26 7.42 3.96 3.44
CA LEU A 26 6.45 4.17 2.38
C LEU A 26 5.73 2.86 2.02
N PRO A 27 4.42 2.90 1.69
CA PRO A 27 3.69 1.71 1.29
C PRO A 27 4.01 1.26 -0.12
N LEU A 28 4.19 -0.03 -0.30
CA LEU A 28 4.34 -0.68 -1.60
C LEU A 28 3.70 -2.08 -1.57
N ALA A 29 2.68 -2.30 -2.40
CA ALA A 29 1.98 -3.58 -2.51
C ALA A 29 1.50 -4.15 -1.16
N ASN A 30 0.80 -3.34 -0.37
CA ASN A 30 0.29 -3.66 0.98
C ASN A 30 1.38 -4.06 2.00
N LYS A 31 2.61 -3.54 1.83
CA LYS A 31 3.73 -3.72 2.75
C LYS A 31 4.50 -2.42 2.90
N ARG A 32 5.33 -2.32 3.95
CA ARG A 32 6.35 -1.27 4.06
C ARG A 32 7.48 -1.54 3.07
N LEU A 33 8.05 -0.49 2.48
CA LEU A 33 9.18 -0.57 1.55
C LEU A 33 10.37 -1.31 2.17
N PHE A 34 10.66 -1.11 3.48
CA PHE A 34 11.76 -1.82 4.14
C PHE A 34 11.62 -3.35 4.07
N LYS A 35 10.39 -3.91 4.03
CA LYS A 35 10.21 -5.37 3.92
C LYS A 35 10.73 -5.90 2.59
N HIS A 36 10.60 -5.11 1.53
CA HIS A 36 11.18 -5.42 0.21
C HIS A 36 12.69 -5.22 0.20
N GLN A 37 13.18 -4.12 0.79
CA GLN A 37 14.61 -3.82 0.87
C GLN A 37 15.39 -4.87 1.68
N VAL A 38 14.84 -5.31 2.82
CA VAL A 38 15.44 -6.37 3.64
C VAL A 38 15.54 -7.69 2.87
N SER A 39 14.56 -8.00 2.03
CA SER A 39 14.58 -9.21 1.19
C SER A 39 15.68 -9.22 0.11
N LEU A 40 16.30 -8.06 -0.16
CA LEU A 40 17.45 -7.95 -1.06
C LEU A 40 18.76 -8.43 -0.41
N GLY A 41 18.81 -8.47 0.92
CA GLY A 41 19.99 -8.94 1.65
C GLY A 41 20.29 -10.41 1.35
N HIS A 42 21.56 -10.73 1.12
CA HIS A 42 22.00 -12.12 0.93
C HIS A 42 22.04 -12.87 2.26
N ASP A 43 21.78 -14.17 2.23
CA ASP A 43 21.89 -15.06 3.39
C ASP A 43 23.26 -14.92 4.07
N GLY A 44 23.23 -14.63 5.39
CA GLY A 44 24.41 -14.47 6.22
C GLY A 44 25.00 -13.06 6.29
N HIS A 45 24.48 -12.08 5.56
CA HIS A 45 24.87 -10.68 5.71
C HIS A 45 24.07 -10.01 6.84
N ALA A 46 24.78 -9.27 7.72
CA ALA A 46 24.11 -8.41 8.71
C ALA A 46 23.37 -7.26 7.99
N ILE A 47 22.11 -7.03 8.36
CA ILE A 47 21.27 -5.95 7.81
C ILE A 47 21.01 -4.92 8.89
N TYR A 48 21.30 -3.67 8.56
CA TYR A 48 21.09 -2.50 9.41
C TYR A 48 20.12 -1.54 8.74
N LEU A 49 19.15 -1.05 9.51
CA LEU A 49 18.19 -0.03 9.06
C LEU A 49 18.37 1.22 9.90
N VAL A 50 18.82 2.30 9.27
CA VAL A 50 18.99 3.61 9.91
C VAL A 50 17.66 4.33 9.92
N LEU A 51 17.24 4.82 11.09
CA LEU A 51 15.95 5.49 11.28
C LEU A 51 16.12 6.77 12.10
N PRO A 52 15.22 7.76 11.96
CA PRO A 52 15.18 8.90 12.85
C PRO A 52 14.98 8.43 14.30
N GLU A 53 15.74 9.00 15.25
CA GLU A 53 15.68 8.59 16.67
C GLU A 53 14.35 8.90 17.34
N ASP A 54 13.61 9.89 16.85
CA ASP A 54 12.29 10.32 17.31
C ASP A 54 11.13 9.56 16.61
N PHE A 55 11.43 8.68 15.64
CA PHE A 55 10.40 7.94 14.91
C PHE A 55 9.88 6.77 15.73
N VAL A 56 8.62 6.87 16.14
CA VAL A 56 7.90 5.78 16.83
C VAL A 56 7.16 4.95 15.79
N PHE A 57 7.55 3.72 15.60
CA PHE A 57 6.90 2.81 14.65
C PHE A 57 6.01 1.77 15.34
N ASP A 58 5.12 1.16 14.56
CA ASP A 58 4.17 0.18 15.06
C ASP A 58 4.89 -1.05 15.66
N LYS A 59 4.31 -1.59 16.73
CA LYS A 59 4.85 -2.77 17.39
C LYS A 59 5.02 -3.95 16.43
N HIS A 60 4.11 -4.09 15.46
CA HIS A 60 4.18 -5.16 14.45
C HIS A 60 5.39 -5.00 13.51
N ASP A 61 5.67 -3.76 13.08
CA ASP A 61 6.86 -3.47 12.27
C ASP A 61 8.14 -3.74 13.06
N TYR A 62 8.18 -3.35 14.35
CA TYR A 62 9.30 -3.64 15.25
C TYR A 62 9.55 -5.14 15.40
N GLU A 63 8.50 -5.92 15.71
CA GLU A 63 8.61 -7.37 15.86
C GLU A 63 8.99 -8.06 14.55
N TRP A 64 8.53 -7.54 13.40
CA TRP A 64 8.93 -8.05 12.10
C TRP A 64 10.42 -7.84 11.84
N LEU A 65 10.95 -6.65 12.11
CA LEU A 65 12.38 -6.32 11.98
C LEU A 65 13.22 -7.23 12.86
N LEU A 66 12.85 -7.42 14.13
CA LEU A 66 13.57 -8.32 15.04
C LEU A 66 13.56 -9.77 14.56
N ARG A 67 12.41 -10.29 14.12
CA ARG A 67 12.30 -11.67 13.59
C ARG A 67 13.16 -11.90 12.36
N ASN A 68 13.35 -10.85 11.54
CA ASN A 68 14.19 -10.90 10.35
C ASN A 68 15.65 -10.49 10.63
N LYS A 69 16.04 -10.39 11.92
CA LYS A 69 17.40 -10.08 12.37
C LYS A 69 17.94 -8.75 11.82
N VAL A 70 17.07 -7.76 11.63
CA VAL A 70 17.45 -6.41 11.23
C VAL A 70 17.80 -5.60 12.46
N THR A 71 19.00 -5.03 12.50
CA THR A 71 19.43 -4.11 13.56
C THR A 71 19.03 -2.69 13.19
N MET A 72 18.24 -2.05 14.05
CA MET A 72 17.82 -0.66 13.88
C MET A 72 18.85 0.28 14.49
N ILE A 73 19.25 1.32 13.75
CA ILE A 73 20.21 2.33 14.18
C ILE A 73 19.52 3.68 14.23
N PRO A 74 19.30 4.24 15.43
CA PRO A 74 18.71 5.58 15.57
C PRO A 74 19.75 6.66 15.24
N VAL A 75 19.32 7.69 14.50
CA VAL A 75 20.11 8.89 14.20
C VAL A 75 19.26 10.15 14.27
N ASP A 76 19.87 11.30 14.53
CA ASP A 76 19.14 12.58 14.45
C ASP A 76 18.68 12.82 12.99
N SER A 77 17.39 13.12 12.82
CA SER A 77 16.75 13.33 11.53
C SER A 77 17.27 14.55 10.74
N ASN A 78 17.96 15.47 11.41
CA ASN A 78 18.57 16.68 10.82
C ASN A 78 19.96 16.45 10.25
N LEU A 79 20.55 15.26 10.43
CA LEU A 79 21.86 14.96 9.89
C LEU A 79 21.85 14.92 8.36
N THR A 80 22.91 15.43 7.74
CA THR A 80 23.16 15.19 6.32
C THR A 80 23.41 13.71 6.07
N LEU A 81 23.28 13.25 4.82
CA LEU A 81 23.53 11.85 4.45
C LEU A 81 24.90 11.38 4.95
N GLY A 82 25.96 12.15 4.69
CA GLY A 82 27.31 11.78 5.13
C GLY A 82 27.46 11.71 6.65
N GLN A 83 26.83 12.64 7.39
CA GLN A 83 26.82 12.61 8.86
C GLN A 83 26.06 11.36 9.37
N ALA A 84 24.89 11.08 8.81
CA ALA A 84 24.09 9.92 9.19
C ALA A 84 24.84 8.59 8.92
N ILE A 85 25.55 8.47 7.80
CA ILE A 85 26.38 7.29 7.49
C ILE A 85 27.50 7.14 8.53
N VAL A 86 28.23 8.20 8.84
CA VAL A 86 29.34 8.15 9.83
C VAL A 86 28.81 7.81 11.22
N THR A 87 27.67 8.41 11.61
CA THR A 87 27.02 8.14 12.90
C THR A 87 26.59 6.67 12.98
N ALA A 88 25.88 6.18 11.95
CA ALA A 88 25.46 4.77 11.88
C ALA A 88 26.65 3.82 11.93
N TRP A 89 27.71 4.11 11.16
CA TRP A 89 28.93 3.30 11.15
C TRP A 89 29.57 3.22 12.54
N ASN A 90 29.61 4.32 13.29
CA ASN A 90 30.17 4.34 14.64
C ASN A 90 29.34 3.56 15.67
N LEU A 91 28.02 3.48 15.48
CA LEU A 91 27.11 2.72 16.35
C LEU A 91 27.11 1.22 16.07
N ILE A 92 27.60 0.79 14.90
CA ILE A 92 27.79 -0.64 14.59
C ILE A 92 29.00 -1.16 15.37
N GLY A 93 28.76 -2.10 16.32
CA GLY A 93 29.79 -2.61 17.23
C GLY A 93 30.80 -3.53 16.56
N ASP A 94 30.34 -4.60 15.95
CA ASP A 94 31.19 -5.59 15.31
C ASP A 94 31.25 -5.34 13.79
N LYS A 95 32.36 -4.82 13.34
CA LYS A 95 32.60 -4.44 11.95
C LYS A 95 33.41 -5.54 11.28
N ASP A 96 32.69 -6.51 10.72
CA ASP A 96 33.33 -7.48 9.82
C ASP A 96 34.01 -6.75 8.66
N ASP A 97 35.24 -7.16 8.32
CA ASP A 97 36.00 -6.62 7.17
C ASP A 97 35.38 -6.98 5.78
N LYS A 98 34.14 -7.46 5.76
CA LYS A 98 33.45 -8.02 4.59
C LYS A 98 32.82 -7.01 3.62
N GLY A 99 33.23 -5.74 3.70
CA GLY A 99 32.70 -4.72 2.82
C GLY A 99 31.36 -4.12 3.32
N LEU A 100 31.00 -2.95 2.75
CA LEU A 100 29.79 -2.20 3.04
C LEU A 100 28.94 -2.07 1.77
N GLN A 101 27.73 -2.57 1.81
CA GLN A 101 26.68 -2.27 0.83
C GLN A 101 25.78 -1.18 1.42
N LEU A 102 25.69 -0.05 0.73
CA LEU A 102 24.89 1.10 1.13
C LEU A 102 23.68 1.19 0.20
N LEU A 103 22.47 1.20 0.77
CA LEU A 103 21.22 1.34 0.04
C LEU A 103 20.42 2.53 0.60
N PHE A 104 19.97 3.43 -0.27
CA PHE A 104 19.12 4.54 0.17
C PHE A 104 17.72 4.03 0.53
N GLY A 105 17.11 4.68 1.52
CA GLY A 105 15.82 4.28 2.07
C GLY A 105 14.63 4.38 1.10
N ASP A 106 14.77 5.16 0.05
CA ASP A 106 13.79 5.39 -1.02
C ASP A 106 14.08 4.60 -2.30
N THR A 107 15.00 3.65 -2.24
CA THR A 107 15.49 2.90 -3.41
C THR A 107 15.16 1.41 -3.31
N LEU A 108 14.72 0.82 -4.42
CA LEU A 108 14.51 -0.62 -4.53
C LEU A 108 14.97 -1.14 -5.89
N PHE A 109 15.46 -2.39 -5.89
CA PHE A 109 15.82 -3.17 -7.07
C PHE A 109 15.10 -4.52 -7.02
N LYS A 110 14.98 -5.21 -8.14
CA LYS A 110 14.58 -6.64 -8.13
C LYS A 110 15.69 -7.51 -7.53
N LYS A 111 16.94 -7.13 -7.81
CA LYS A 111 18.14 -7.79 -7.29
C LYS A 111 19.26 -6.77 -7.13
N ILE A 112 19.95 -6.80 -6.01
CA ILE A 112 21.16 -6.00 -5.77
C ILE A 112 22.25 -6.40 -6.79
N PRO A 113 22.91 -5.43 -7.45
CA PRO A 113 24.07 -5.70 -8.29
C PRO A 113 25.17 -6.42 -7.52
N ALA A 114 25.74 -7.46 -8.14
CA ALA A 114 26.82 -8.24 -7.53
C ALA A 114 28.20 -7.60 -7.81
N GLY A 115 29.07 -7.62 -6.83
CA GLY A 115 30.45 -7.12 -6.92
C GLY A 115 30.77 -6.12 -5.82
N ASP A 116 32.08 -5.85 -5.71
CA ASP A 116 32.61 -4.86 -4.77
C ASP A 116 33.06 -3.62 -5.55
N ASP A 117 33.19 -2.49 -4.83
CA ASP A 117 33.64 -1.20 -5.38
C ASP A 117 32.83 -0.76 -6.59
N LEU A 118 31.50 -0.70 -6.43
CA LEU A 118 30.58 -0.33 -7.49
C LEU A 118 29.53 0.69 -7.06
N VAL A 119 29.01 1.42 -8.05
CA VAL A 119 27.87 2.32 -7.95
C VAL A 119 26.82 1.94 -8.98
N ALA A 120 25.56 1.79 -8.55
CA ALA A 120 24.45 1.53 -9.47
C ALA A 120 24.03 2.85 -10.15
N ILE A 121 23.90 2.80 -11.47
CA ILE A 121 23.41 3.90 -12.29
C ILE A 121 22.24 3.46 -13.16
N SER A 122 21.33 4.39 -13.49
CA SER A 122 20.24 4.15 -14.40
C SER A 122 19.90 5.41 -15.20
N HIS A 123 19.03 5.26 -16.18
CA HIS A 123 18.50 6.39 -16.93
C HIS A 123 17.29 6.99 -16.21
N SER A 124 17.20 8.32 -16.17
CA SER A 124 15.99 9.03 -15.71
C SER A 124 15.68 10.21 -16.63
N ASP A 125 14.41 10.28 -17.04
CA ASP A 125 13.84 11.41 -17.81
C ASP A 125 13.16 12.45 -16.90
N ASP A 126 13.18 12.23 -15.58
CA ASP A 126 12.56 13.13 -14.61
C ASP A 126 13.40 14.37 -14.36
N ASN A 127 12.72 15.53 -14.16
CA ASN A 127 13.37 16.84 -13.97
C ASN A 127 13.77 17.12 -12.51
N TYR A 128 14.06 16.10 -11.70
CA TYR A 128 14.56 16.27 -10.35
C TYR A 128 16.06 16.57 -10.34
N GLN A 129 16.55 17.04 -9.19
CA GLN A 129 17.99 17.23 -8.99
C GLN A 129 18.63 15.88 -8.67
N TRP A 130 19.23 15.26 -9.69
CA TRP A 130 19.93 14.00 -9.56
C TRP A 130 21.43 14.19 -9.39
N SER A 131 22.09 13.25 -8.69
CA SER A 131 23.53 13.11 -8.74
C SER A 131 23.90 12.22 -9.92
N PHE A 132 24.88 12.65 -10.70
CA PHE A 132 25.34 11.95 -11.90
C PHE A 132 26.71 11.33 -11.68
N PHE A 133 26.95 10.18 -12.30
CA PHE A 133 28.24 9.52 -12.30
C PHE A 133 28.79 9.49 -13.74
N TYR A 134 30.00 10.02 -13.88
CA TYR A 134 30.73 9.96 -15.14
C TYR A 134 32.00 9.13 -14.94
N GLU A 135 32.36 8.29 -15.89
CA GLU A 135 33.54 7.42 -15.84
C GLU A 135 34.85 8.18 -15.64
N THR A 136 34.88 9.49 -15.96
CA THR A 136 36.04 10.35 -15.83
C THR A 136 35.91 11.45 -14.76
N GLU A 137 34.68 11.81 -14.32
CA GLU A 137 34.45 12.87 -13.32
C GLU A 137 33.10 12.70 -12.63
N LEU A 138 33.11 12.74 -11.30
CA LEU A 138 31.92 12.95 -10.47
C LEU A 138 31.57 14.43 -10.44
N ARG A 139 30.52 14.84 -11.13
CA ARG A 139 30.03 16.23 -11.10
C ARG A 139 28.54 16.26 -10.82
N ALA A 140 28.11 17.21 -9.97
CA ALA A 140 26.74 17.72 -10.01
C ALA A 140 26.62 18.61 -11.26
N VAL A 141 25.96 18.17 -12.32
CA VAL A 141 25.92 18.88 -13.61
C VAL A 141 24.51 19.23 -14.05
N SER A 142 24.43 20.43 -14.66
CA SER A 142 23.29 20.93 -15.42
C SER A 142 23.06 20.13 -16.72
N ARG A 143 21.92 19.66 -16.89
CA ARG A 143 20.96 19.32 -17.96
C ARG A 143 21.32 18.80 -19.34
N GLU A 144 22.53 18.78 -19.89
CA GLU A 144 22.57 18.66 -21.37
C GLU A 144 23.09 17.35 -21.99
N ASP A 145 23.94 16.52 -21.32
CA ASP A 145 24.62 15.48 -22.12
C ASP A 145 24.64 14.03 -21.60
N ASN A 146 24.18 13.71 -20.40
CA ASN A 146 24.11 12.31 -19.98
C ASN A 146 23.04 12.07 -18.90
N LYS A 147 22.06 11.24 -19.23
CA LYS A 147 20.89 10.98 -18.41
C LYS A 147 21.08 9.84 -17.39
N ASN A 148 22.32 9.40 -17.14
CA ASN A 148 22.63 8.36 -16.17
C ASN A 148 22.76 8.94 -14.78
N VAL A 149 21.79 8.60 -13.93
CA VAL A 149 21.70 9.06 -12.53
C VAL A 149 22.19 7.98 -11.57
N ILE A 150 22.69 8.37 -10.42
CA ILE A 150 23.05 7.45 -9.32
C ILE A 150 21.77 6.95 -8.66
N CYS A 151 21.62 5.61 -8.58
CA CYS A 151 20.39 4.95 -8.11
C CYS A 151 20.32 4.72 -6.59
N GLY A 152 21.25 5.28 -5.81
CA GLY A 152 21.24 5.11 -4.34
C GLY A 152 21.70 3.75 -3.84
N TYR A 153 22.47 2.98 -4.64
CA TYR A 153 23.15 1.77 -4.19
C TYR A 153 24.64 1.83 -4.50
N PHE A 154 25.45 1.49 -3.47
CA PHE A 154 26.90 1.48 -3.52
C PHE A 154 27.45 0.23 -2.81
N SER A 155 28.57 -0.30 -3.29
CA SER A 155 29.34 -1.33 -2.60
C SER A 155 30.79 -0.87 -2.43
N PHE A 156 31.32 -1.00 -1.22
CA PHE A 156 32.67 -0.58 -0.84
C PHE A 156 33.42 -1.75 -0.23
N SER A 157 34.53 -2.18 -0.84
CA SER A 157 35.43 -3.21 -0.28
C SER A 157 36.24 -2.68 0.89
N LYS A 158 36.43 -1.37 0.97
CA LYS A 158 37.21 -0.67 2.02
C LYS A 158 36.36 0.35 2.76
N PRO A 159 35.36 -0.10 3.55
CA PRO A 159 34.44 0.81 4.22
C PRO A 159 35.12 1.83 5.14
N ASN A 160 36.15 1.43 5.91
CA ASN A 160 36.89 2.35 6.79
C ASN A 160 37.55 3.48 6.03
N PHE A 161 38.03 3.21 4.81
CA PHE A 161 38.58 4.29 3.95
C PHE A 161 37.46 5.24 3.53
N PHE A 162 36.33 4.75 3.06
CA PHE A 162 35.19 5.58 2.66
C PHE A 162 34.70 6.46 3.82
N ILE A 163 34.57 5.90 5.02
CA ILE A 163 34.14 6.63 6.23
C ILE A 163 35.15 7.72 6.58
N ARG A 164 36.46 7.46 6.48
CA ARG A 164 37.49 8.47 6.68
C ARG A 164 37.38 9.62 5.68
N GLU A 165 37.12 9.28 4.40
CA GLU A 165 36.97 10.31 3.37
C GLU A 165 35.66 11.12 3.55
N LEU A 166 34.58 10.54 4.07
CA LEU A 166 33.39 11.31 4.48
C LEU A 166 33.75 12.36 5.54
N VAL A 167 34.50 11.99 6.59
CA VAL A 167 34.90 12.91 7.64
C VAL A 167 35.83 14.00 7.10
N THR A 168 36.85 13.64 6.31
CA THR A 168 37.81 14.58 5.75
C THR A 168 37.20 15.51 4.71
N SER A 169 36.11 15.09 4.06
CA SER A 169 35.32 15.91 3.12
C SER A 169 34.21 16.71 3.82
N LYS A 170 34.25 16.85 5.14
CA LYS A 170 33.22 17.54 5.94
C LYS A 170 31.81 16.97 5.69
N PHE A 171 31.72 15.66 5.59
CA PHE A 171 30.49 14.88 5.35
C PHE A 171 29.81 15.11 3.98
N ASP A 172 30.54 15.73 3.02
CA ASP A 172 30.08 15.78 1.64
C ASP A 172 30.21 14.39 1.00
N PHE A 173 29.05 13.76 0.74
CA PHE A 173 29.01 12.41 0.20
C PHE A 173 29.64 12.31 -1.18
N THR A 174 29.37 13.27 -2.06
CA THR A 174 29.86 13.27 -3.44
C THR A 174 31.38 13.45 -3.46
N ALA A 175 31.91 14.37 -2.65
CA ALA A 175 33.37 14.58 -2.53
C ALA A 175 34.06 13.33 -1.96
N ALA A 176 33.48 12.66 -0.97
CA ALA A 176 34.02 11.43 -0.42
C ALA A 176 34.00 10.27 -1.42
N LEU A 177 32.91 10.16 -2.18
CA LEU A 177 32.75 9.14 -3.23
C LEU A 177 33.83 9.33 -4.33
N LYS A 178 34.12 10.57 -4.71
CA LYS A 178 35.19 10.89 -5.67
C LYS A 178 36.56 10.44 -5.17
N LYS A 179 36.89 10.78 -3.93
CA LYS A 179 38.19 10.37 -3.33
C LYS A 179 38.31 8.85 -3.20
N TYR A 180 37.17 8.17 -2.90
CA TYR A 180 37.15 6.72 -2.90
C TYR A 180 37.39 6.16 -4.30
N HIS A 181 36.72 6.70 -5.33
CA HIS A 181 36.90 6.31 -6.73
C HIS A 181 38.36 6.50 -7.19
N ASP A 182 38.99 7.63 -6.85
CA ASP A 182 40.38 7.92 -7.19
C ASP A 182 41.36 6.87 -6.60
N SER A 183 40.99 6.24 -5.46
CA SER A 183 41.83 5.27 -4.75
C SER A 183 41.53 3.82 -5.07
N TYR A 184 40.25 3.46 -5.33
CA TYR A 184 39.78 2.09 -5.48
C TYR A 184 38.96 1.85 -6.76
N SER A 185 38.86 2.81 -7.67
CA SER A 185 38.26 2.66 -9.01
C SER A 185 36.84 2.09 -8.95
N LEU A 186 35.88 2.83 -8.34
CA LEU A 186 34.47 2.47 -8.35
C LEU A 186 33.97 2.22 -9.77
N ALA A 187 33.45 1.03 -10.03
CA ALA A 187 32.81 0.68 -11.31
C ALA A 187 31.36 1.17 -11.33
N SER A 188 30.93 1.74 -12.45
CA SER A 188 29.52 2.03 -12.68
C SER A 188 28.83 0.80 -13.26
N ILE A 189 27.68 0.39 -12.66
CA ILE A 189 26.86 -0.70 -13.18
C ILE A 189 25.50 -0.15 -13.56
N TYR A 190 25.14 -0.29 -14.84
CA TYR A 190 23.82 0.08 -15.32
C TYR A 190 22.78 -0.93 -14.86
N VAL A 191 21.68 -0.43 -14.25
CA VAL A 191 20.55 -1.21 -13.76
C VAL A 191 19.26 -0.71 -14.41
N SER A 192 18.50 -1.63 -15.03
CA SER A 192 17.24 -1.31 -15.70
C SER A 192 16.00 -1.51 -14.81
N ASP A 193 16.16 -2.13 -13.64
CA ASP A 193 15.11 -2.49 -12.70
C ASP A 193 15.09 -1.64 -11.44
N TRP A 194 15.73 -0.47 -11.50
CA TRP A 194 15.70 0.51 -10.43
C TRP A 194 14.32 1.15 -10.26
N LEU A 195 13.88 1.24 -9.01
CA LEU A 195 12.65 1.88 -8.58
C LEU A 195 12.99 2.96 -7.57
N ASP A 196 12.64 4.22 -7.88
CA ASP A 196 12.81 5.38 -7.02
C ASP A 196 11.51 5.75 -6.33
N PHE A 197 11.56 5.96 -5.02
CA PHE A 197 10.44 6.36 -4.16
C PHE A 197 10.71 7.69 -3.42
N GLY A 198 11.76 8.42 -3.79
CA GLY A 198 12.19 9.65 -3.10
C GLY A 198 11.32 10.86 -3.42
N HIS A 199 10.63 10.86 -4.56
CA HIS A 199 9.81 11.98 -5.02
C HIS A 199 8.40 11.49 -5.38
N ILE A 200 7.39 12.37 -5.31
CA ILE A 200 5.99 11.98 -5.52
C ILE A 200 5.76 11.36 -6.91
N ASN A 201 6.32 11.92 -7.97
CA ASN A 201 6.13 11.40 -9.32
C ASN A 201 6.85 10.08 -9.54
N THR A 202 8.09 9.95 -9.06
CA THR A 202 8.85 8.70 -9.20
C THR A 202 8.28 7.60 -8.32
N TYR A 203 7.75 7.94 -7.13
CA TYR A 203 7.01 7.02 -6.28
C TYR A 203 5.86 6.35 -7.04
N TYR A 204 4.99 7.15 -7.67
CA TYR A 204 3.86 6.59 -8.42
C TYR A 204 4.28 5.82 -9.68
N LYS A 205 5.31 6.29 -10.41
CA LYS A 205 5.85 5.55 -11.56
C LYS A 205 6.44 4.20 -11.14
N SER A 206 7.22 4.17 -10.06
CA SER A 206 7.81 2.96 -9.49
C SER A 206 6.75 2.00 -8.97
N LYS A 207 5.68 2.51 -8.36
CA LYS A 207 4.53 1.73 -7.92
C LYS A 207 3.82 1.04 -9.09
N VAL A 208 3.63 1.73 -10.21
CA VAL A 208 3.10 1.14 -11.46
C VAL A 208 3.97 -0.04 -11.92
N GLN A 209 5.28 0.15 -11.98
CA GLN A 209 6.21 -0.89 -12.43
C GLN A 209 6.25 -2.09 -11.48
N TYR A 210 6.01 -1.86 -10.18
CA TYR A 210 6.00 -2.90 -9.16
C TYR A 210 4.66 -3.64 -9.06
N THR A 211 3.56 -3.09 -9.60
CA THR A 211 2.23 -3.67 -9.44
C THR A 211 2.16 -5.09 -9.97
N THR A 212 1.77 -6.03 -9.11
CA THR A 212 1.64 -7.43 -9.48
C THR A 212 0.32 -7.71 -10.17
N GLN A 213 0.34 -8.55 -11.20
CA GLN A 213 -0.84 -9.11 -11.85
C GLN A 213 -1.63 -9.94 -10.82
N ARG A 214 -2.93 -9.72 -10.69
CA ARG A 214 -3.79 -10.57 -9.90
C ARG A 214 -4.14 -11.84 -10.66
N ALA A 215 -4.18 -12.99 -9.97
CA ALA A 215 -4.36 -14.32 -10.55
C ALA A 215 -5.62 -14.50 -11.45
N PHE A 216 -6.61 -13.61 -11.34
CA PHE A 216 -7.89 -13.72 -12.06
C PHE A 216 -8.15 -12.59 -13.06
N ASN A 217 -7.43 -11.48 -12.98
CA ASN A 217 -7.59 -10.34 -13.87
C ASN A 217 -6.22 -9.94 -14.41
N GLU A 218 -6.10 -9.86 -15.71
CA GLU A 218 -4.94 -9.25 -16.33
C GLU A 218 -5.06 -7.75 -16.22
N LEU A 219 -4.15 -7.13 -15.48
CA LEU A 219 -4.01 -5.69 -15.35
C LEU A 219 -2.75 -5.26 -16.09
N CYS A 220 -2.92 -4.46 -17.13
CA CYS A 220 -1.81 -3.78 -17.77
C CYS A 220 -1.85 -2.30 -17.39
N ILE A 221 -0.92 -1.88 -16.54
CA ILE A 221 -0.84 -0.51 -16.05
C ILE A 221 0.30 0.20 -16.76
N THR A 222 -0.01 1.35 -17.32
CA THR A 222 0.95 2.30 -17.90
C THR A 222 0.90 3.61 -17.12
N THR A 223 1.81 4.52 -17.40
CA THR A 223 1.78 5.88 -16.82
C THR A 223 0.56 6.72 -17.25
N LYS A 224 -0.26 6.25 -18.16
CA LYS A 224 -1.42 7.01 -18.68
C LYS A 224 -2.74 6.28 -18.46
N SER A 225 -2.71 4.95 -18.37
CA SER A 225 -3.95 4.16 -18.40
C SER A 225 -3.80 2.81 -17.71
N VAL A 226 -4.95 2.27 -17.31
CA VAL A 226 -5.13 0.91 -16.80
C VAL A 226 -6.02 0.16 -17.79
N ILE A 227 -5.52 -0.93 -18.34
CA ILE A 227 -6.32 -1.89 -19.14
C ILE A 227 -6.64 -3.04 -18.21
N LYS A 228 -7.94 -3.35 -18.09
CA LYS A 228 -8.44 -4.44 -17.27
C LYS A 228 -9.10 -5.49 -18.15
N SER A 229 -8.64 -6.74 -18.03
CA SER A 229 -9.18 -7.90 -18.73
C SER A 229 -9.42 -9.05 -17.73
N SER A 230 -10.24 -10.00 -18.10
CA SER A 230 -10.47 -11.22 -17.30
C SER A 230 -11.05 -12.34 -18.17
N SER A 231 -10.82 -13.58 -17.76
CA SER A 231 -11.53 -14.73 -18.28
C SER A 231 -13.04 -14.70 -17.99
N ASN A 232 -13.46 -13.96 -16.96
CA ASN A 232 -14.88 -13.72 -16.66
C ASN A 232 -15.35 -12.44 -17.40
N GLU A 233 -15.74 -12.61 -18.67
CA GLU A 233 -16.16 -11.53 -19.55
C GLU A 233 -17.35 -10.74 -19.01
N SER A 234 -18.37 -11.43 -18.47
CA SER A 234 -19.59 -10.78 -17.96
C SER A 234 -19.30 -9.83 -16.81
N LYS A 235 -18.31 -10.15 -15.97
CA LYS A 235 -17.88 -9.27 -14.88
C LYS A 235 -17.20 -8.00 -15.42
N ILE A 236 -16.27 -8.15 -16.38
CA ILE A 236 -15.51 -7.03 -16.95
C ILE A 236 -16.43 -6.11 -17.78
N GLU A 237 -17.37 -6.70 -18.51
CA GLU A 237 -18.40 -5.95 -19.24
C GLU A 237 -19.29 -5.15 -18.27
N ALA A 238 -19.75 -5.77 -17.18
CA ALA A 238 -20.57 -5.11 -16.18
C ALA A 238 -19.84 -3.93 -15.49
N GLU A 239 -18.56 -4.10 -15.17
CA GLU A 239 -17.72 -3.01 -14.63
C GLU A 239 -17.63 -1.85 -15.63
N SER A 240 -17.35 -2.11 -16.91
CA SER A 240 -17.32 -1.08 -17.95
C SER A 240 -18.67 -0.38 -18.11
N LYS A 241 -19.76 -1.16 -18.14
CA LYS A 241 -21.12 -0.62 -18.27
C LYS A 241 -21.49 0.29 -17.10
N TRP A 242 -21.02 0.00 -15.90
CA TRP A 242 -21.22 0.87 -14.75
C TRP A 242 -20.63 2.26 -15.02
N PHE A 243 -19.37 2.37 -15.47
CA PHE A 243 -18.74 3.65 -15.81
C PHE A 243 -19.43 4.39 -16.96
N GLU A 244 -19.96 3.66 -17.94
CA GLU A 244 -20.70 4.23 -19.07
C GLU A 244 -22.03 4.86 -18.61
N THR A 245 -22.75 4.16 -17.73
CA THR A 245 -24.17 4.40 -17.42
C THR A 245 -24.39 5.38 -16.28
N ILE A 246 -23.47 5.50 -15.34
CA ILE A 246 -23.63 6.43 -14.21
C ILE A 246 -23.84 7.88 -14.69
N PRO A 247 -24.64 8.69 -13.99
CA PRO A 247 -24.86 10.12 -14.29
C PRO A 247 -23.57 10.93 -14.32
N GLY A 248 -23.57 12.00 -15.11
CA GLY A 248 -22.40 12.88 -15.27
C GLY A 248 -21.84 13.42 -13.95
N GLU A 249 -22.69 13.70 -12.98
CA GLU A 249 -22.32 14.21 -11.66
C GLU A 249 -21.52 13.20 -10.85
N LEU A 250 -21.78 11.90 -11.01
CA LEU A 250 -21.00 10.84 -10.38
C LEU A 250 -19.64 10.57 -11.07
N LYS A 251 -19.48 10.97 -12.34
CA LYS A 251 -18.22 10.75 -13.08
C LYS A 251 -17.04 11.53 -12.51
N ILE A 252 -17.27 12.59 -11.74
CA ILE A 252 -16.19 13.31 -11.04
C ILE A 252 -15.55 12.46 -9.91
N TYR A 253 -16.25 11.42 -9.45
CA TYR A 253 -15.76 10.46 -8.46
C TYR A 253 -15.15 9.20 -9.09
N THR A 254 -14.89 9.20 -10.39
CA THR A 254 -14.35 8.02 -11.08
C THR A 254 -13.16 8.40 -11.97
N PRO A 255 -12.26 7.45 -12.32
CA PRO A 255 -11.36 7.65 -13.43
C PRO A 255 -12.16 7.79 -14.73
N MET A 256 -11.59 8.49 -15.71
CA MET A 256 -12.19 8.58 -17.03
C MET A 256 -12.18 7.21 -17.71
N LEU A 257 -13.33 6.78 -18.25
CA LEU A 257 -13.40 5.63 -19.15
C LEU A 257 -12.86 6.04 -20.51
N LEU A 258 -11.68 5.52 -20.87
CA LEU A 258 -11.00 5.85 -22.14
C LEU A 258 -11.48 4.98 -23.29
N GLU A 259 -11.65 3.68 -23.03
CA GLU A 259 -12.18 2.71 -23.99
C GLU A 259 -13.20 1.83 -23.27
N PRO A 260 -14.47 1.76 -23.74
CA PRO A 260 -15.47 0.87 -23.18
C PRO A 260 -15.13 -0.60 -23.45
N PHE A 261 -15.92 -1.51 -22.91
CA PHE A 261 -15.70 -2.95 -23.07
C PHE A 261 -15.64 -3.35 -24.55
N ASP A 262 -14.56 -4.01 -24.91
CA ASP A 262 -14.31 -4.56 -26.25
C ASP A 262 -14.48 -6.09 -26.19
N HIS A 263 -15.47 -6.63 -26.86
CA HIS A 263 -15.78 -8.07 -26.89
C HIS A 263 -14.67 -8.93 -27.52
N ILE A 264 -13.83 -8.35 -28.40
CA ILE A 264 -12.74 -9.09 -29.04
C ILE A 264 -11.55 -9.19 -28.08
N ARG A 265 -11.17 -8.06 -27.46
CA ARG A 265 -10.06 -7.99 -26.50
C ARG A 265 -10.45 -8.40 -25.10
N LYS A 266 -11.74 -8.53 -24.81
CA LYS A 266 -12.31 -8.84 -23.49
C LYS A 266 -11.78 -7.92 -22.39
N SER A 267 -11.73 -6.63 -22.69
CA SER A 267 -11.08 -5.62 -21.85
C SER A 267 -11.73 -4.26 -22.00
N TYR A 268 -11.56 -3.42 -20.99
CA TYR A 268 -11.85 -2.00 -21.03
C TYR A 268 -10.66 -1.20 -20.51
N LYS A 269 -10.64 0.13 -20.73
CA LYS A 269 -9.51 0.98 -20.40
C LYS A 269 -9.94 2.21 -19.62
N LEU A 270 -9.27 2.44 -18.50
CA LEU A 270 -9.44 3.61 -17.66
C LEU A 270 -8.20 4.51 -17.67
N GLU A 271 -8.39 5.78 -17.35
CA GLU A 271 -7.32 6.68 -16.95
C GLU A 271 -6.58 6.12 -15.73
N TYR A 272 -5.23 6.25 -15.70
CA TYR A 272 -4.46 5.95 -14.52
C TYR A 272 -4.45 7.16 -13.56
N LEU A 273 -4.83 6.92 -12.32
CA LEU A 273 -4.86 7.95 -11.27
C LEU A 273 -3.61 7.83 -10.38
N TYR A 274 -2.82 8.91 -10.36
CA TYR A 274 -1.59 9.00 -9.57
C TYR A 274 -1.89 9.33 -8.10
N ASN A 275 -2.54 8.40 -7.40
CA ASN A 275 -2.90 8.54 -6.00
C ASN A 275 -2.81 7.18 -5.29
N THR A 276 -2.68 7.22 -3.97
CA THR A 276 -2.64 6.02 -3.14
C THR A 276 -4.04 5.58 -2.74
N THR A 277 -4.29 4.28 -2.76
CA THR A 277 -5.54 3.67 -2.30
C THR A 277 -5.74 3.84 -0.80
N LEU A 278 -6.99 3.96 -0.36
CA LEU A 278 -7.30 4.20 1.05
C LEU A 278 -6.84 3.08 1.98
N ASN A 279 -6.82 1.83 1.52
CA ASN A 279 -6.29 0.72 2.32
C ASN A 279 -4.81 0.93 2.69
N GLU A 280 -3.98 1.40 1.75
CA GLU A 280 -2.59 1.71 2.05
C GLU A 280 -2.44 2.97 2.92
N LEU A 281 -3.24 4.01 2.68
CA LEU A 281 -3.25 5.21 3.53
C LEU A 281 -3.70 4.89 4.96
N PHE A 282 -4.75 4.08 5.11
CA PHE A 282 -5.33 3.72 6.41
C PHE A 282 -4.38 2.88 7.28
N VAL A 283 -3.65 1.95 6.65
CA VAL A 283 -2.72 1.07 7.36
C VAL A 283 -1.34 1.71 7.57
N PHE A 284 -0.83 2.42 6.56
CA PHE A 284 0.58 2.78 6.52
C PHE A 284 0.87 4.28 6.70
N SER A 285 -0.13 5.17 6.58
CA SER A 285 0.12 6.60 6.73
C SER A 285 0.15 7.06 8.20
N ARG A 286 0.71 8.25 8.40
CA ARG A 286 0.67 9.01 9.66
C ARG A 286 -0.20 10.26 9.54
N LEU A 287 -1.24 10.20 8.71
CA LEU A 287 -2.18 11.30 8.53
C LEU A 287 -2.90 11.63 9.84
N PRO A 288 -3.13 12.91 10.17
CA PRO A 288 -3.91 13.31 11.34
C PRO A 288 -5.39 12.89 11.22
N ASN A 289 -6.07 12.74 12.36
CA ASN A 289 -7.48 12.27 12.41
C ASN A 289 -8.44 13.17 11.64
N ASN A 290 -8.24 14.49 11.63
CA ASN A 290 -9.07 15.41 10.85
C ASN A 290 -9.00 15.13 9.34
N ILE A 291 -7.83 14.75 8.81
CA ILE A 291 -7.70 14.39 7.39
C ILE A 291 -8.42 13.06 7.13
N LEU A 292 -8.23 12.05 7.98
CA LEU A 292 -8.94 10.77 7.86
C LEU A 292 -10.47 10.96 7.97
N THR A 293 -10.94 11.82 8.85
CA THR A 293 -12.36 12.18 8.97
C THR A 293 -12.88 12.83 7.67
N ASN A 294 -12.14 13.77 7.08
CA ASN A 294 -12.52 14.39 5.81
C ASN A 294 -12.60 13.35 4.66
N ILE A 295 -11.68 12.38 4.65
CA ILE A 295 -11.72 11.27 3.69
C ILE A 295 -13.00 10.44 3.88
N LEU A 296 -13.37 10.11 5.12
CA LEU A 296 -14.61 9.39 5.43
C LEU A 296 -15.86 10.17 5.02
N ILE A 297 -15.89 11.47 5.30
CA ILE A 297 -16.98 12.35 4.85
C ILE A 297 -17.10 12.32 3.32
N SER A 298 -15.98 12.43 2.59
CA SER A 298 -15.99 12.35 1.12
C SER A 298 -16.51 11.00 0.59
N CYS A 299 -16.24 9.89 1.30
CA CYS A 299 -16.83 8.57 0.96
C CYS A 299 -18.35 8.58 1.14
N LEU A 300 -18.85 9.21 2.20
CA LEU A 300 -20.29 9.28 2.48
C LEU A 300 -21.00 10.28 1.54
N ASP A 301 -20.35 11.36 1.13
CA ASP A 301 -20.89 12.29 0.13
C ASP A 301 -21.09 11.62 -1.24
N PHE A 302 -20.16 10.71 -1.61
CA PHE A 302 -20.36 9.87 -2.79
C PHE A 302 -21.59 8.96 -2.67
N ILE A 303 -21.79 8.32 -1.51
CA ILE A 303 -22.97 7.48 -1.27
C ILE A 303 -24.25 8.31 -1.31
N ASP A 304 -24.25 9.50 -0.71
CA ASP A 304 -25.43 10.37 -0.74
C ASP A 304 -25.79 10.81 -2.15
N LEU A 305 -24.81 11.17 -2.95
CA LEU A 305 -25.04 11.51 -4.34
C LEU A 305 -25.59 10.29 -5.12
N CYS A 306 -25.11 9.08 -4.86
CA CYS A 306 -25.66 7.85 -5.43
C CYS A 306 -27.14 7.64 -5.04
N LYS A 307 -27.55 8.04 -3.83
CA LYS A 307 -28.92 7.91 -3.32
C LYS A 307 -29.92 8.85 -4.02
N GLU A 308 -29.46 9.95 -4.61
CA GLU A 308 -30.33 10.85 -5.37
C GLU A 308 -30.87 10.17 -6.65
N TYR A 309 -30.18 9.16 -7.15
CA TYR A 309 -30.55 8.40 -8.33
C TYR A 309 -31.13 7.04 -7.95
N HIS A 310 -32.43 6.88 -8.07
CA HIS A 310 -33.11 5.65 -7.67
C HIS A 310 -33.91 5.01 -8.82
N SER A 311 -34.04 3.67 -8.75
CA SER A 311 -34.88 2.89 -9.66
C SER A 311 -36.28 2.74 -9.08
N ILE A 312 -37.27 2.73 -9.95
CA ILE A 312 -38.68 2.49 -9.58
C ILE A 312 -38.90 1.00 -9.22
N ASP A 313 -38.00 0.12 -9.63
CA ASP A 313 -38.10 -1.31 -9.39
C ASP A 313 -37.81 -1.66 -7.92
N THR A 314 -38.76 -2.36 -7.27
CA THR A 314 -38.70 -2.73 -5.86
C THR A 314 -38.53 -4.25 -5.70
N ASP A 315 -37.30 -4.70 -5.70
CA ASP A 315 -36.96 -6.06 -5.28
C ASP A 315 -36.65 -6.07 -3.78
N LYS A 316 -37.46 -6.80 -3.00
CA LYS A 316 -37.41 -6.72 -1.52
C LYS A 316 -36.28 -7.53 -0.89
N ASN A 317 -35.64 -8.44 -1.63
CA ASN A 317 -34.68 -9.39 -1.04
C ASN A 317 -33.21 -9.13 -1.37
N ILE A 318 -32.87 -7.97 -1.95
CA ILE A 318 -31.53 -7.69 -2.47
C ILE A 318 -30.43 -7.89 -1.42
N LEU A 319 -30.64 -7.42 -0.18
CA LEU A 319 -29.63 -7.57 0.86
C LEU A 319 -29.50 -9.01 1.31
N GLN A 320 -30.61 -9.75 1.43
CA GLN A 320 -30.59 -11.17 1.76
C GLN A 320 -29.74 -11.94 0.75
N ASP A 321 -29.97 -11.74 -0.53
CA ASP A 321 -29.27 -12.42 -1.61
C ASP A 321 -27.78 -12.00 -1.68
N LEU A 322 -27.50 -10.70 -1.53
CA LEU A 322 -26.14 -10.17 -1.60
C LEU A 322 -25.26 -10.55 -0.40
N PHE A 323 -25.82 -10.51 0.80
CA PHE A 323 -25.08 -10.78 2.03
C PHE A 323 -25.14 -12.23 2.42
N TYR A 324 -26.35 -12.77 2.63
CA TYR A 324 -26.51 -14.05 3.28
C TYR A 324 -26.28 -15.20 2.32
N GLU A 325 -27.03 -15.28 1.24
CA GLU A 325 -26.96 -16.42 0.30
C GLU A 325 -25.56 -16.56 -0.30
N LYS A 326 -24.99 -15.47 -0.76
CA LYS A 326 -23.62 -15.47 -1.28
C LYS A 326 -22.56 -15.82 -0.23
N THR A 327 -22.78 -15.44 1.03
CA THR A 327 -21.88 -15.81 2.13
C THR A 327 -22.00 -17.29 2.45
N ILE A 328 -23.22 -17.84 2.50
CA ILE A 328 -23.47 -19.28 2.68
C ILE A 328 -22.77 -20.08 1.58
N GLU A 329 -22.94 -19.71 0.31
CA GLU A 329 -22.28 -20.38 -0.81
C GLU A 329 -20.75 -20.44 -0.64
N ARG A 330 -20.13 -19.30 -0.35
CA ARG A 330 -18.67 -19.21 -0.18
C ARG A 330 -18.16 -19.96 1.04
N VAL A 331 -18.87 -19.85 2.17
CA VAL A 331 -18.50 -20.54 3.41
C VAL A 331 -18.70 -22.06 3.24
N SER A 332 -19.77 -22.50 2.58
CA SER A 332 -20.01 -23.92 2.30
C SER A 332 -18.90 -24.51 1.44
N LYS A 333 -18.45 -23.78 0.40
CA LYS A 333 -17.30 -24.18 -0.40
C LYS A 333 -16.02 -24.28 0.45
N TYR A 334 -15.73 -23.28 1.26
CA TYR A 334 -14.55 -23.24 2.14
C TYR A 334 -14.54 -24.41 3.14
N ILE A 335 -15.70 -24.70 3.76
CA ILE A 335 -15.91 -25.80 4.67
C ILE A 335 -15.61 -27.15 3.97
N THR A 336 -16.14 -27.31 2.75
CA THR A 336 -15.93 -28.53 1.95
C THR A 336 -14.47 -28.69 1.53
N ASP A 337 -13.86 -27.63 0.98
CA ASP A 337 -12.49 -27.65 0.48
C ASP A 337 -11.46 -27.98 1.60
N LEU A 338 -11.73 -27.53 2.82
CA LEU A 338 -10.83 -27.74 3.97
C LEU A 338 -11.28 -28.80 4.96
N ASN A 339 -12.37 -29.51 4.67
CA ASN A 339 -12.97 -30.56 5.55
C ASN A 339 -13.16 -30.07 6.99
N ILE A 340 -13.81 -28.90 7.16
CA ILE A 340 -14.07 -28.27 8.47
C ILE A 340 -15.46 -28.69 8.96
N ASP A 341 -15.58 -29.02 10.26
CA ASP A 341 -16.89 -29.15 10.90
C ASP A 341 -17.45 -27.77 11.23
N PRO A 342 -18.54 -27.30 10.55
CA PRO A 342 -19.11 -25.97 10.77
C PRO A 342 -19.81 -25.82 12.13
N ASN A 343 -20.09 -26.92 12.83
CA ASN A 343 -20.71 -26.91 14.17
C ASN A 343 -19.67 -26.96 15.29
N ALA A 344 -18.39 -27.20 14.97
CA ALA A 344 -17.35 -27.24 15.96
C ALA A 344 -17.25 -25.87 16.71
N LYS A 345 -17.44 -25.92 18.02
CA LYS A 345 -17.35 -24.73 18.87
C LYS A 345 -15.89 -24.37 19.12
N TRP A 346 -15.55 -23.11 18.91
CA TRP A 346 -14.25 -22.53 19.21
C TRP A 346 -14.38 -21.45 20.28
N ASN A 347 -13.50 -21.49 21.26
CA ASN A 347 -13.39 -20.44 22.26
C ASN A 347 -12.55 -19.29 21.67
N PHE A 348 -13.23 -18.18 21.34
CA PHE A 348 -12.62 -17.02 20.71
C PHE A 348 -12.28 -15.97 21.76
N ASN A 349 -11.00 -15.59 21.87
CA ASN A 349 -10.45 -14.61 22.82
C ASN A 349 -10.84 -14.89 24.28
N ASN A 350 -10.99 -16.16 24.65
CA ASN A 350 -11.40 -16.63 25.98
C ASN A 350 -12.76 -16.13 26.49
N ASN A 351 -13.58 -15.52 25.62
CA ASN A 351 -14.84 -14.89 26.04
C ASN A 351 -16.07 -15.49 25.35
N ILE A 352 -15.96 -15.94 24.13
CA ILE A 352 -17.10 -16.34 23.31
C ILE A 352 -16.84 -17.72 22.73
N SER A 353 -17.77 -18.66 22.96
CA SER A 353 -17.74 -19.98 22.35
C SER A 353 -18.71 -20.01 21.16
N VAL A 354 -18.18 -20.02 19.94
CA VAL A 354 -18.97 -19.93 18.69
C VAL A 354 -18.53 -20.96 17.66
N SER A 355 -19.46 -21.40 16.83
CA SER A 355 -19.23 -22.15 15.61
C SER A 355 -19.43 -21.27 14.37
N ILE A 356 -19.03 -21.74 13.20
CA ILE A 356 -19.30 -21.06 11.93
C ILE A 356 -20.81 -20.89 11.73
N ASN A 357 -21.60 -21.94 12.03
CA ASN A 357 -23.04 -21.90 11.90
C ASN A 357 -23.72 -20.92 12.87
N ASP A 358 -23.18 -20.76 14.10
CA ASP A 358 -23.71 -19.74 15.02
C ASP A 358 -23.51 -18.34 14.46
N ILE A 359 -22.33 -18.04 13.91
CA ILE A 359 -22.02 -16.72 13.32
C ILE A 359 -22.95 -16.44 12.13
N LEU A 360 -23.13 -17.41 11.24
CA LEU A 360 -24.02 -17.26 10.10
C LEU A 360 -25.49 -17.03 10.54
N TYR A 361 -25.97 -17.82 11.50
CA TYR A 361 -27.31 -17.68 12.02
C TYR A 361 -27.53 -16.31 12.68
N ASP A 362 -26.61 -15.88 13.52
CA ASP A 362 -26.72 -14.59 14.20
C ASP A 362 -26.62 -13.41 13.21
N THR A 363 -25.73 -13.49 12.23
CA THR A 363 -25.58 -12.44 11.19
C THR A 363 -26.89 -12.25 10.41
N ASN A 364 -27.60 -13.32 10.08
CA ASN A 364 -28.86 -13.24 9.33
C ASN A 364 -29.96 -12.44 10.05
N LYS A 365 -29.97 -12.45 11.39
CA LYS A 365 -30.97 -11.71 12.19
C LYS A 365 -30.85 -10.18 12.03
N PHE A 366 -29.67 -9.68 11.67
CA PHE A 366 -29.39 -8.24 11.55
C PHE A 366 -29.52 -7.71 10.13
N ILE A 367 -29.82 -8.58 9.14
CA ILE A 367 -30.01 -8.12 7.75
C ILE A 367 -31.36 -7.42 7.65
N PRO A 368 -31.39 -6.14 7.24
CA PRO A 368 -32.63 -5.42 7.07
C PRO A 368 -33.51 -6.05 5.98
N SER A 369 -34.80 -6.27 6.26
CA SER A 369 -35.76 -6.88 5.33
C SER A 369 -36.49 -5.87 4.43
N GLU A 370 -36.42 -4.58 4.75
CA GLU A 370 -37.19 -3.55 4.04
C GLU A 370 -36.26 -2.70 3.16
N LEU A 371 -36.57 -2.61 1.88
CA LEU A 371 -36.00 -1.69 0.92
C LEU A 371 -37.12 -0.86 0.29
N GLN A 372 -37.02 0.47 0.39
CA GLN A 372 -38.01 1.35 -0.22
C GLN A 372 -37.77 1.51 -1.73
N TYR A 373 -36.51 1.64 -2.15
CA TYR A 373 -36.10 1.78 -3.54
C TYR A 373 -34.61 1.44 -3.70
N LYS A 374 -34.25 0.97 -4.90
CA LYS A 374 -32.86 0.73 -5.28
C LYS A 374 -32.21 2.06 -5.67
N THR A 375 -30.97 2.28 -5.23
CA THR A 375 -30.17 3.45 -5.60
C THR A 375 -29.00 3.03 -6.47
N ILE A 376 -28.30 3.96 -7.10
CA ILE A 376 -27.01 3.65 -7.68
C ILE A 376 -26.11 3.11 -6.56
N MET A 377 -25.36 2.07 -6.86
CA MET A 377 -24.49 1.37 -5.92
C MET A 377 -23.15 1.06 -6.59
N HIS A 378 -22.06 1.30 -5.88
CA HIS A 378 -20.74 0.82 -6.32
C HIS A 378 -20.62 -0.70 -6.21
N GLY A 379 -21.15 -1.25 -5.11
CA GLY A 379 -21.24 -2.69 -4.86
C GLY A 379 -19.94 -3.36 -4.42
N ASP A 380 -18.84 -2.61 -4.32
CA ASP A 380 -17.58 -3.06 -3.70
C ASP A 380 -16.78 -1.87 -3.16
N LEU A 381 -17.44 -0.96 -2.41
CA LEU A 381 -16.88 0.29 -1.90
C LEU A 381 -15.99 0.04 -0.67
N CYS A 382 -14.97 -0.81 -0.80
CA CYS A 382 -13.94 -1.03 0.21
C CYS A 382 -12.72 -0.14 -0.07
N PHE A 383 -11.89 0.07 0.93
CA PHE A 383 -10.75 0.99 0.86
C PHE A 383 -9.74 0.65 -0.25
N SER A 384 -9.62 -0.62 -0.64
CA SER A 384 -8.75 -1.01 -1.76
C SER A 384 -9.25 -0.51 -3.12
N ASN A 385 -10.52 -0.11 -3.23
CA ASN A 385 -11.17 0.36 -4.46
C ASN A 385 -11.45 1.87 -4.43
N ILE A 386 -10.87 2.58 -3.47
CA ILE A 386 -11.03 4.03 -3.29
C ILE A 386 -9.65 4.65 -3.20
N ILE A 387 -9.45 5.76 -3.89
CA ILE A 387 -8.29 6.65 -3.74
C ILE A 387 -8.76 8.02 -3.26
N PHE A 388 -7.87 8.77 -2.61
CA PHE A 388 -8.13 10.14 -2.21
C PHE A 388 -7.20 11.10 -2.94
N ASN A 389 -7.78 12.08 -3.60
CA ASN A 389 -7.03 13.13 -4.26
C ASN A 389 -6.83 14.30 -3.28
N PHE A 390 -5.64 14.41 -2.71
CA PHE A 390 -5.29 15.45 -1.73
C PHE A 390 -5.39 16.88 -2.29
N ARG A 391 -5.31 17.06 -3.60
CA ARG A 391 -5.42 18.40 -4.25
C ARG A 391 -6.86 18.87 -4.37
N THR A 392 -7.78 17.94 -4.66
CA THR A 392 -9.20 18.26 -4.83
C THR A 392 -10.03 18.03 -3.57
N GLY A 393 -9.47 17.33 -2.55
CA GLY A 393 -10.16 16.93 -1.33
C GLY A 393 -11.29 15.93 -1.58
N ARG A 394 -11.21 15.12 -2.64
CA ARG A 394 -12.28 14.23 -3.11
C ARG A 394 -11.78 12.82 -3.31
N ILE A 395 -12.66 11.85 -3.04
CA ILE A 395 -12.37 10.46 -3.41
C ILE A 395 -12.61 10.22 -4.90
N GLN A 396 -11.97 9.16 -5.41
CA GLN A 396 -12.30 8.53 -6.68
C GLN A 396 -12.39 7.03 -6.49
N VAL A 397 -13.41 6.40 -7.10
CA VAL A 397 -13.73 4.99 -6.93
C VAL A 397 -13.54 4.22 -8.23
N PHE A 398 -13.09 2.99 -8.12
CA PHE A 398 -12.87 2.08 -9.26
C PHE A 398 -13.21 0.65 -8.86
N ASP A 399 -13.25 -0.29 -9.83
CA ASP A 399 -13.67 -1.67 -9.63
C ASP A 399 -15.11 -1.81 -9.11
N PRO A 400 -16.11 -1.10 -9.70
CA PRO A 400 -17.49 -1.27 -9.32
C PRO A 400 -17.98 -2.68 -9.64
N ARG A 401 -19.00 -3.14 -8.93
CA ARG A 401 -19.54 -4.47 -9.17
C ARG A 401 -20.27 -4.60 -10.51
N GLY A 402 -21.08 -3.60 -10.87
CA GLY A 402 -21.84 -3.54 -12.12
C GLY A 402 -22.88 -4.66 -12.34
N LEU A 403 -23.04 -5.55 -11.37
CA LEU A 403 -23.97 -6.69 -11.41
C LEU A 403 -24.94 -6.66 -10.22
N ASN A 404 -26.20 -6.98 -10.46
CA ASN A 404 -27.18 -7.25 -9.40
C ASN A 404 -26.91 -8.61 -8.73
N HIS A 405 -27.77 -9.01 -7.79
CA HIS A 405 -27.67 -10.30 -7.09
C HIS A 405 -27.87 -11.51 -8.03
N SER A 406 -28.69 -11.37 -9.07
CA SER A 406 -28.95 -12.41 -10.08
C SER A 406 -27.86 -12.55 -11.13
N GLY A 407 -26.81 -11.69 -11.09
CA GLY A 407 -25.72 -11.70 -12.07
C GLY A 407 -26.02 -10.93 -13.35
N GLU A 408 -27.09 -10.13 -13.40
CA GLU A 408 -27.44 -9.27 -14.52
C GLU A 408 -26.76 -7.91 -14.39
N ILE A 409 -26.42 -7.28 -15.52
CA ILE A 409 -25.81 -5.96 -15.55
C ILE A 409 -26.78 -4.92 -14.97
N SER A 410 -26.37 -4.26 -13.90
CA SER A 410 -27.15 -3.21 -13.22
C SER A 410 -26.24 -2.29 -12.42
N ILE A 411 -26.55 -0.99 -12.47
CA ILE A 411 -25.90 0.01 -11.61
C ILE A 411 -26.63 0.19 -10.28
N TYR A 412 -27.82 -0.44 -10.13
CA TYR A 412 -28.70 -0.23 -8.99
C TYR A 412 -28.60 -1.36 -7.96
N GLY A 413 -28.72 -0.98 -6.68
CA GLY A 413 -28.72 -1.87 -5.54
C GLY A 413 -29.13 -1.16 -4.26
N ASP A 414 -28.76 -1.71 -3.11
CA ASP A 414 -29.00 -1.09 -1.80
C ASP A 414 -27.74 -0.36 -1.31
N PHE A 415 -27.83 0.96 -1.12
CA PHE A 415 -26.71 1.78 -0.66
C PHE A 415 -26.10 1.34 0.69
N ARG A 416 -26.90 0.64 1.53
CA ARG A 416 -26.43 0.07 2.79
C ARG A 416 -25.34 -0.97 2.57
N TYR A 417 -25.29 -1.60 1.40
CA TYR A 417 -24.20 -2.51 1.04
C TYR A 417 -22.87 -1.77 0.90
N ASP A 418 -22.85 -0.57 0.32
CA ASP A 418 -21.64 0.24 0.22
C ASP A 418 -21.19 0.77 1.60
N ILE A 419 -22.14 1.13 2.48
CA ILE A 419 -21.81 1.46 3.89
C ILE A 419 -21.19 0.24 4.60
N ALA A 420 -21.74 -0.97 4.40
CA ALA A 420 -21.19 -2.19 4.98
C ALA A 420 -19.78 -2.49 4.45
N LYS A 421 -19.49 -2.20 3.18
CA LYS A 421 -18.15 -2.33 2.61
C LYS A 421 -17.16 -1.34 3.22
N LEU A 422 -17.55 -0.10 3.46
CA LEU A 422 -16.73 0.85 4.22
C LEU A 422 -16.52 0.37 5.66
N SER A 423 -17.57 -0.12 6.33
CA SER A 423 -17.50 -0.68 7.68
C SER A 423 -16.54 -1.88 7.76
N HIS A 424 -16.49 -2.70 6.73
CA HIS A 424 -15.55 -3.82 6.62
C HIS A 424 -14.09 -3.37 6.68
N SER A 425 -13.74 -2.26 6.02
CA SER A 425 -12.40 -1.67 6.10
C SER A 425 -12.15 -0.98 7.45
N ILE A 426 -13.10 -0.17 7.94
CA ILE A 426 -12.90 0.71 9.11
C ILE A 426 -13.08 -0.03 10.43
N LEU A 427 -14.20 -0.73 10.61
CA LEU A 427 -14.55 -1.44 11.84
C LEU A 427 -14.00 -2.87 11.82
N GLY A 428 -14.13 -3.56 10.70
CA GLY A 428 -13.63 -4.92 10.49
C GLY A 428 -12.12 -5.01 10.33
N LEU A 429 -11.44 -3.89 10.12
CA LEU A 429 -9.98 -3.79 9.96
C LEU A 429 -9.42 -4.76 8.91
N TYR A 430 -10.19 -5.03 7.87
CA TYR A 430 -9.84 -5.99 6.83
C TYR A 430 -8.49 -5.70 6.20
N ASP A 431 -8.21 -4.42 5.95
CA ASP A 431 -6.96 -4.00 5.30
C ASP A 431 -5.75 -4.21 6.21
N TRP A 432 -5.91 -4.10 7.54
CA TRP A 432 -4.90 -4.45 8.54
C TRP A 432 -4.62 -5.96 8.55
N ILE A 433 -5.67 -6.77 8.39
CA ILE A 433 -5.54 -8.24 8.30
C ILE A 433 -4.77 -8.62 7.02
N ILE A 434 -5.12 -8.04 5.87
CA ILE A 434 -4.44 -8.29 4.59
C ILE A 434 -2.98 -7.85 4.64
N ALA A 435 -2.67 -6.73 5.31
CA ALA A 435 -1.30 -6.27 5.50
C ALA A 435 -0.50 -7.09 6.53
N GLY A 436 -1.16 -8.03 7.24
CA GLY A 436 -0.54 -8.90 8.23
C GLY A 436 -0.36 -8.26 9.60
N TYR A 437 -1.05 -7.17 9.92
CA TYR A 437 -0.98 -6.44 11.20
C TYR A 437 -1.93 -7.04 12.23
N TYR A 438 -1.79 -8.33 12.50
CA TYR A 438 -2.55 -9.05 13.51
C TYR A 438 -1.70 -10.10 14.23
N ILE A 439 -2.16 -10.55 15.39
CA ILE A 439 -1.59 -11.66 16.13
C ILE A 439 -2.65 -12.75 16.21
N ILE A 440 -2.30 -13.98 15.86
CA ILE A 440 -3.18 -15.13 15.99
C ILE A 440 -2.46 -16.27 16.70
N ASN A 441 -3.08 -16.80 17.76
CA ASN A 441 -2.64 -17.99 18.49
C ASN A 441 -3.76 -19.03 18.43
N LYS A 442 -3.59 -20.07 17.64
CA LYS A 442 -4.55 -21.16 17.49
C LYS A 442 -4.09 -22.40 18.26
N LYS A 443 -4.90 -22.88 19.17
CA LYS A 443 -4.67 -24.10 19.96
C LYS A 443 -5.72 -25.15 19.55
N ASN A 444 -5.35 -26.04 18.63
CA ASN A 444 -6.28 -27.06 18.11
C ASN A 444 -6.79 -28.04 19.17
N LYS A 445 -5.96 -28.47 20.13
CA LYS A 445 -6.36 -29.43 21.18
C LYS A 445 -7.44 -28.87 22.11
N THR A 446 -7.51 -27.58 22.32
CA THR A 446 -8.48 -26.90 23.19
C THR A 446 -9.55 -26.13 22.41
N HIS A 447 -9.57 -26.24 21.09
CA HIS A 447 -10.44 -25.45 20.21
C HIS A 447 -10.48 -23.96 20.62
N SER A 448 -9.29 -23.38 20.77
CA SER A 448 -9.17 -21.98 21.22
C SER A 448 -8.42 -21.15 20.18
N ILE A 449 -8.93 -19.96 19.92
CA ILE A 449 -8.32 -18.96 19.03
C ILE A 449 -8.23 -17.64 19.79
N GLU A 450 -7.01 -17.12 19.92
CA GLU A 450 -6.75 -15.75 20.34
C GLU A 450 -6.37 -14.94 19.09
N PHE A 451 -7.19 -13.94 18.76
CA PHE A 451 -6.96 -13.05 17.63
C PHE A 451 -6.95 -11.61 18.12
N LYS A 452 -5.93 -10.85 17.76
CA LYS A 452 -5.77 -9.47 18.19
C LYS A 452 -5.18 -8.60 17.09
N ILE A 453 -5.80 -7.45 16.88
CA ILE A 453 -5.21 -6.30 16.15
C ILE A 453 -4.94 -5.22 17.21
N ASN A 454 -3.75 -4.64 17.20
CA ASN A 454 -3.42 -3.56 18.13
C ASN A 454 -4.10 -2.28 17.64
N ILE A 455 -5.14 -1.87 18.34
CA ILE A 455 -5.87 -0.62 18.09
C ILE A 455 -5.29 0.44 19.00
N ASP A 456 -4.73 1.50 18.44
CA ASP A 456 -4.30 2.68 19.18
C ASP A 456 -5.47 3.67 19.38
N ASN A 457 -5.25 4.71 20.17
CA ASN A 457 -6.27 5.72 20.42
C ASN A 457 -6.76 6.41 19.14
N LYS A 458 -5.86 6.63 18.20
CA LYS A 458 -6.17 7.28 16.92
C LYS A 458 -7.14 6.44 16.09
N LEU A 459 -6.87 5.15 15.96
CA LEU A 459 -7.73 4.23 15.22
C LEU A 459 -9.10 4.11 15.90
N PHE A 460 -9.12 4.02 17.24
CA PHE A 460 -10.36 4.00 18.03
C PHE A 460 -11.21 5.26 17.83
N GLU A 461 -10.60 6.44 17.81
CA GLU A 461 -11.30 7.72 17.53
C GLU A 461 -11.92 7.74 16.12
N ILE A 462 -11.20 7.30 15.10
CA ILE A 462 -11.72 7.21 13.72
C ILE A 462 -12.89 6.24 13.62
N GLN A 463 -12.81 5.07 14.28
CA GLN A 463 -13.91 4.10 14.32
C GLN A 463 -15.14 4.70 15.02
N SER A 464 -14.94 5.36 16.15
CA SER A 464 -16.02 6.02 16.90
C SER A 464 -16.66 7.15 16.10
N THR A 465 -15.86 7.96 15.41
CA THR A 465 -16.34 9.03 14.54
C THR A 465 -17.18 8.46 13.39
N PHE A 466 -16.69 7.42 12.73
CA PHE A 466 -17.46 6.76 11.66
C PHE A 466 -18.81 6.25 12.14
N VAL A 467 -18.85 5.54 13.28
CA VAL A 467 -20.11 5.02 13.87
C VAL A 467 -21.07 6.17 14.19
N SER A 468 -20.58 7.28 14.78
CA SER A 468 -21.42 8.45 15.08
C SER A 468 -22.04 9.05 13.82
N ILE A 469 -21.25 9.27 12.77
CA ILE A 469 -21.73 9.82 11.50
C ILE A 469 -22.79 8.89 10.87
N ILE A 470 -22.56 7.56 10.85
CA ILE A 470 -23.49 6.60 10.27
C ILE A 470 -24.82 6.59 11.03
N LYS A 471 -24.78 6.60 12.36
CA LYS A 471 -26.00 6.65 13.20
C LYS A 471 -26.79 7.93 12.97
N GLU A 472 -26.12 9.07 12.94
CA GLU A 472 -26.76 10.38 12.77
C GLU A 472 -27.35 10.53 11.36
N LYS A 473 -26.59 10.17 10.32
CA LYS A 473 -26.93 10.47 8.92
C LYS A 473 -27.90 9.45 8.29
N TYR A 474 -27.78 8.18 8.68
CA TYR A 474 -28.56 7.10 8.04
C TYR A 474 -29.48 6.35 9.00
N SER A 475 -29.50 6.70 10.30
CA SER A 475 -30.29 6.00 11.32
C SER A 475 -30.03 4.48 11.38
N ILE A 476 -28.80 4.07 11.06
CA ILE A 476 -28.35 2.68 11.11
C ILE A 476 -27.64 2.46 12.46
N SER A 477 -28.07 1.41 13.18
CA SER A 477 -27.52 1.05 14.51
C SER A 477 -26.46 -0.04 14.41
#